data_1c48c4489fceeec7a9e7959ecff4237c
#
_entry.id   1c48c4489fceeec7a9e7959ecff4237c
#
_cell.length_a   1.000
_cell.length_b   1.000
_cell.length_c   1.000
_cell.angle_alpha   90.00
_cell.angle_beta   90.00
_cell.angle_gamma   90.00
#
_symmetry.space_group_name_H-M   'P 1'
#
loop_
_entity.id
_entity.type
_entity.pdbx_description
1 polymer ?
#
loop_
_entity_poly.entity_id
_entity_poly.type
_entity_poly.pdbx_seq_one_letter_code
_entity_poly.pdbx_strand_id
1 'polypeptide(L)'
;RNRVKGQMEKSQREYYLNEQIKAAQKELGDINEEEDELTQLESDIEKAGMSKEALKKAKNEFAKFKQMSPMSAEASVVRSYLDWLTAVPWKKKSKVKSDLKTASNILDEDHFGLDEVKERILEYLAVQQRVKKLKAPVICLVGPPGVGKTSLGKSIARATNRKFARMSLGGVRDESEIRGHRRTYIGSMPG
;
A
#
# COMPACT_ATOMS: atom_id res chain seq x y z
N ARG A 1 -65.83 -6.01 23.83
CA ARG A 1 -64.59 -6.69 24.27
C ARG A 1 -63.93 -7.50 23.12
N ASN A 2 -64.67 -8.29 22.34
CA ASN A 2 -64.11 -9.11 21.26
C ASN A 2 -63.51 -8.28 20.08
N ARG A 3 -64.07 -7.12 19.79
CA ARG A 3 -63.58 -6.21 18.71
C ARG A 3 -62.21 -5.63 19.02
N VAL A 4 -61.95 -5.27 20.28
CA VAL A 4 -60.66 -4.69 20.72
C VAL A 4 -59.60 -5.80 20.74
N LYS A 5 -59.93 -6.99 21.14
CA LYS A 5 -59.02 -8.14 21.15
C LYS A 5 -58.55 -8.49 19.73
N GLY A 6 -59.49 -8.57 18.77
CA GLY A 6 -59.16 -8.79 17.36
C GLY A 6 -58.33 -7.69 16.71
N GLN A 7 -58.50 -6.46 17.18
CA GLN A 7 -57.73 -5.32 16.69
C GLN A 7 -56.28 -5.33 17.25
N MET A 8 -56.11 -5.72 18.52
CA MET A 8 -54.78 -5.92 19.13
C MET A 8 -53.99 -7.07 18.48
N GLU A 9 -54.63 -8.19 18.22
CA GLU A 9 -54.03 -9.33 17.54
C GLU A 9 -53.58 -8.96 16.11
N LYS A 10 -54.37 -8.16 15.41
CA LYS A 10 -54.06 -7.67 14.09
C LYS A 10 -52.84 -6.74 14.11
N SER A 11 -52.80 -5.78 15.04
CA SER A 11 -51.64 -4.87 15.22
C SER A 11 -50.36 -5.61 15.60
N GLN A 12 -50.43 -6.60 16.49
CA GLN A 12 -49.26 -7.39 16.84
C GLN A 12 -48.74 -8.21 15.65
N ARG A 13 -49.64 -8.77 14.84
CA ARG A 13 -49.26 -9.52 13.64
C ARG A 13 -48.63 -8.59 12.54
N GLU A 14 -49.18 -7.40 12.37
CA GLU A 14 -48.62 -6.39 11.47
C GLU A 14 -47.23 -5.92 11.93
N TYR A 15 -47.05 -5.70 13.22
CA TYR A 15 -45.74 -5.39 13.78
C TYR A 15 -44.72 -6.49 13.52
N TYR A 16 -45.08 -7.75 13.80
CA TYR A 16 -44.19 -8.88 13.58
C TYR A 16 -43.81 -9.06 12.10
N LEU A 17 -44.77 -8.92 11.19
CA LEU A 17 -44.52 -8.96 9.76
C LEU A 17 -43.62 -7.82 9.28
N ASN A 18 -43.78 -6.61 9.82
CA ASN A 18 -42.89 -5.48 9.48
C ASN A 18 -41.47 -5.69 9.99
N GLU A 19 -41.28 -6.29 11.16
CA GLU A 19 -39.96 -6.65 11.66
C GLU A 19 -39.30 -7.74 10.81
N GLN A 20 -40.05 -8.73 10.34
CA GLN A 20 -39.53 -9.74 9.40
C GLN A 20 -39.12 -9.11 8.03
N ILE A 21 -39.94 -8.20 7.53
CA ILE A 21 -39.59 -7.47 6.27
C ILE A 21 -38.33 -6.66 6.44
N LYS A 22 -38.16 -5.94 7.58
CA LYS A 22 -36.94 -5.19 7.86
C LYS A 22 -35.70 -6.10 7.96
N ALA A 23 -35.84 -7.24 8.64
CA ALA A 23 -34.76 -8.22 8.75
C ALA A 23 -34.36 -8.78 7.37
N ALA A 24 -35.37 -9.17 6.56
CA ALA A 24 -35.11 -9.65 5.19
C ALA A 24 -34.52 -8.57 4.27
N GLN A 25 -34.96 -7.31 4.39
CA GLN A 25 -34.37 -6.20 3.62
C GLN A 25 -32.93 -5.91 4.04
N LYS A 26 -32.62 -6.05 5.33
CA LYS A 26 -31.25 -5.92 5.82
C LYS A 26 -30.36 -7.04 5.28
N GLU A 27 -30.80 -8.29 5.34
CA GLU A 27 -30.08 -9.43 4.77
C GLU A 27 -29.85 -9.27 3.25
N LEU A 28 -30.87 -8.78 2.51
CA LEU A 28 -30.74 -8.48 1.07
C LEU A 28 -29.78 -7.30 0.80
N GLY A 29 -29.76 -6.30 1.67
CA GLY A 29 -28.81 -5.18 1.59
C GLY A 29 -27.39 -5.65 1.82
N ASP A 30 -27.16 -6.44 2.86
CA ASP A 30 -25.85 -7.01 3.18
C ASP A 30 -25.32 -7.90 2.02
N ILE A 31 -26.19 -8.67 1.36
CA ILE A 31 -25.82 -9.50 0.20
C ILE A 31 -25.44 -8.63 -1.01
N ASN A 32 -26.17 -7.56 -1.28
CA ASN A 32 -25.85 -6.67 -2.39
C ASN A 32 -24.56 -5.89 -2.14
N GLU A 33 -24.31 -5.45 -0.91
CA GLU A 33 -23.06 -4.78 -0.54
C GLU A 33 -21.85 -5.71 -0.69
N GLU A 34 -21.97 -6.98 -0.30
CA GLU A 34 -20.90 -7.97 -0.49
C GLU A 34 -20.60 -8.26 -1.97
N GLU A 35 -21.62 -8.36 -2.82
CA GLU A 35 -21.46 -8.56 -4.26
C GLU A 35 -20.80 -7.33 -4.93
N ASP A 36 -21.18 -6.14 -4.52
CA ASP A 36 -20.59 -4.88 -4.99
C ASP A 36 -19.12 -4.78 -4.56
N GLU A 37 -18.79 -5.13 -3.31
CA GLU A 37 -17.40 -5.15 -2.83
C GLU A 37 -16.52 -6.15 -3.59
N LEU A 38 -17.02 -7.35 -3.85
CA LEU A 38 -16.30 -8.36 -4.63
C LEU A 38 -16.04 -7.89 -6.07
N THR A 39 -17.03 -7.27 -6.69
CA THR A 39 -16.93 -6.71 -8.03
C THR A 39 -15.93 -5.55 -8.07
N GLN A 40 -15.96 -4.68 -7.07
CA GLN A 40 -15.01 -3.59 -6.93
C GLN A 40 -13.58 -4.11 -6.78
N LEU A 41 -13.36 -5.08 -5.89
CA LEU A 41 -12.03 -5.67 -5.67
C LEU A 41 -11.49 -6.36 -6.93
N GLU A 42 -12.32 -7.04 -7.70
CA GLU A 42 -11.94 -7.64 -8.98
C GLU A 42 -11.49 -6.58 -10.00
N SER A 43 -12.25 -5.50 -10.10
CA SER A 43 -11.92 -4.33 -10.93
C SER A 43 -10.60 -3.68 -10.50
N ASP A 44 -10.36 -3.55 -9.20
CA ASP A 44 -9.14 -2.95 -8.67
C ASP A 44 -7.91 -3.82 -8.93
N ILE A 45 -8.03 -5.14 -8.82
CA ILE A 45 -6.97 -6.09 -9.20
C ILE A 45 -6.60 -5.95 -10.66
N GLU A 46 -7.58 -5.77 -11.55
CA GLU A 46 -7.32 -5.62 -12.99
C GLU A 46 -6.72 -4.25 -13.33
N LYS A 47 -7.17 -3.19 -12.68
CA LYS A 47 -6.70 -1.81 -12.89
C LYS A 47 -5.34 -1.51 -12.25
N ALA A 48 -4.94 -2.23 -11.20
CA ALA A 48 -3.69 -1.99 -10.46
C ALA A 48 -2.43 -2.05 -11.34
N GLY A 49 -2.49 -2.77 -12.48
CA GLY A 49 -1.37 -2.86 -13.41
C GLY A 49 -0.20 -3.69 -12.90
N MET A 50 -0.48 -4.71 -12.14
CA MET A 50 0.47 -5.66 -11.55
C MET A 50 1.35 -6.34 -12.59
N SER A 51 2.49 -6.91 -12.15
CA SER A 51 3.28 -7.83 -12.96
C SER A 51 2.46 -9.09 -13.30
N LYS A 52 2.83 -9.80 -14.37
CA LYS A 52 2.12 -11.04 -14.78
C LYS A 52 2.07 -12.07 -13.64
N GLU A 53 3.14 -12.18 -12.89
CA GLU A 53 3.25 -13.11 -11.75
C GLU A 53 2.36 -12.68 -10.59
N ALA A 54 2.42 -11.41 -10.21
CA ALA A 54 1.59 -10.84 -9.14
C ALA A 54 0.09 -10.93 -9.48
N LEU A 55 -0.29 -10.61 -10.73
CA LEU A 55 -1.67 -10.70 -11.19
C LEU A 55 -2.21 -12.13 -11.13
N LYS A 56 -1.42 -13.11 -11.59
CA LYS A 56 -1.79 -14.53 -11.50
C LYS A 56 -2.03 -14.95 -10.05
N LYS A 57 -1.14 -14.52 -9.13
CA LYS A 57 -1.28 -14.82 -7.71
C LYS A 57 -2.48 -14.13 -7.10
N ALA A 58 -2.70 -12.84 -7.41
CA ALA A 58 -3.87 -12.10 -6.94
C ALA A 58 -5.19 -12.75 -7.39
N LYS A 59 -5.30 -13.14 -8.67
CA LYS A 59 -6.50 -13.82 -9.19
C LYS A 59 -6.74 -15.17 -8.51
N ASN A 60 -5.70 -15.95 -8.23
CA ASN A 60 -5.83 -17.22 -7.51
C ASN A 60 -6.30 -17.02 -6.05
N GLU A 61 -5.75 -16.03 -5.36
CA GLU A 61 -6.18 -15.72 -3.98
C GLU A 61 -7.60 -15.14 -3.95
N PHE A 62 -7.96 -14.32 -4.93
CA PHE A 62 -9.31 -13.78 -5.08
C PHE A 62 -10.35 -14.89 -5.36
N ALA A 63 -10.01 -15.87 -6.19
CA ALA A 63 -10.88 -17.03 -6.43
C ALA A 63 -11.12 -17.85 -5.15
N LYS A 64 -10.11 -17.99 -4.29
CA LYS A 64 -10.28 -18.60 -2.97
C LYS A 64 -11.14 -17.74 -2.05
N PHE A 65 -10.90 -16.44 -2.04
CA PHE A 65 -11.66 -15.48 -1.24
C PHE A 65 -13.17 -15.54 -1.52
N LYS A 66 -13.57 -15.64 -2.80
CA LYS A 66 -14.97 -15.82 -3.22
C LYS A 66 -15.65 -17.10 -2.64
N GLN A 67 -14.85 -18.11 -2.27
CA GLN A 67 -15.36 -19.38 -1.73
C GLN A 67 -15.35 -19.43 -0.20
N MET A 68 -14.75 -18.44 0.46
CA MET A 68 -14.65 -18.37 1.91
C MET A 68 -15.89 -17.70 2.51
N SER A 69 -16.24 -18.09 3.73
CA SER A 69 -17.25 -17.35 4.49
C SER A 69 -16.72 -15.97 4.84
N PRO A 70 -17.46 -14.87 4.59
CA PRO A 70 -17.02 -13.49 4.88
C PRO A 70 -16.63 -13.29 6.35
N MET A 71 -17.27 -14.01 7.26
CA MET A 71 -17.03 -13.95 8.71
C MET A 71 -15.79 -14.75 9.16
N SER A 72 -15.07 -15.41 8.25
CA SER A 72 -13.91 -16.22 8.64
C SER A 72 -12.66 -15.36 8.85
N ALA A 73 -11.85 -15.71 9.84
CA ALA A 73 -10.55 -15.08 10.07
C ALA A 73 -9.62 -15.21 8.86
N GLU A 74 -9.72 -16.30 8.11
CA GLU A 74 -8.94 -16.52 6.88
C GLU A 74 -9.34 -15.55 5.77
N ALA A 75 -10.65 -15.25 5.61
CA ALA A 75 -11.13 -14.28 4.64
C ALA A 75 -10.53 -12.88 4.92
N SER A 76 -10.50 -12.46 6.19
CA SER A 76 -9.89 -11.18 6.58
C SER A 76 -8.40 -11.10 6.22
N VAL A 77 -7.65 -12.20 6.41
CA VAL A 77 -6.22 -12.26 6.04
C VAL A 77 -6.02 -12.17 4.53
N VAL A 78 -6.85 -12.90 3.77
CA VAL A 78 -6.77 -12.87 2.30
C VAL A 78 -7.19 -11.51 1.76
N ARG A 79 -8.22 -10.89 2.34
CA ARG A 79 -8.68 -9.54 1.97
C ARG A 79 -7.57 -8.52 2.19
N SER A 80 -6.97 -8.48 3.37
CA SER A 80 -5.85 -7.58 3.67
C SER A 80 -4.67 -7.76 2.70
N TYR A 81 -4.37 -8.99 2.32
CA TYR A 81 -3.32 -9.26 1.34
C TYR A 81 -3.65 -8.72 -0.06
N LEU A 82 -4.89 -8.86 -0.51
CA LEU A 82 -5.35 -8.33 -1.79
C LEU A 82 -5.36 -6.80 -1.79
N ASP A 83 -5.79 -6.18 -0.68
CA ASP A 83 -5.79 -4.73 -0.50
C ASP A 83 -4.38 -4.15 -0.59
N TRP A 84 -3.39 -4.80 0.05
CA TRP A 84 -1.98 -4.41 -0.09
C TRP A 84 -1.47 -4.56 -1.52
N LEU A 85 -1.81 -5.63 -2.22
CA LEU A 85 -1.41 -5.83 -3.62
C LEU A 85 -1.99 -4.76 -4.55
N THR A 86 -3.24 -4.36 -4.35
CA THR A 86 -3.90 -3.31 -5.15
C THR A 86 -3.37 -1.92 -4.82
N ALA A 87 -3.02 -1.66 -3.56
CA ALA A 87 -2.48 -0.38 -3.11
C ALA A 87 -1.07 -0.08 -3.64
N VAL A 88 -0.28 -1.10 -3.98
CA VAL A 88 1.08 -0.91 -4.53
C VAL A 88 1.02 -0.21 -5.90
N PRO A 89 1.73 0.89 -6.09
CA PRO A 89 1.74 1.63 -7.35
C PRO A 89 2.63 0.95 -8.41
N TRP A 90 2.21 -0.18 -8.95
CA TRP A 90 2.98 -1.05 -9.86
C TRP A 90 3.57 -0.34 -11.08
N LYS A 91 2.84 0.59 -11.66
CA LYS A 91 3.24 1.30 -12.91
C LYS A 91 3.69 2.74 -12.67
N LYS A 92 3.49 3.30 -11.46
CA LYS A 92 3.86 4.67 -11.17
C LYS A 92 5.38 4.77 -11.03
N LYS A 93 6.01 5.51 -11.95
CA LYS A 93 7.46 5.80 -11.92
C LYS A 93 7.65 7.30 -12.06
N SER A 94 8.55 7.88 -11.27
CA SER A 94 9.00 9.25 -11.48
C SER A 94 9.92 9.31 -12.72
N LYS A 95 9.80 10.39 -13.49
CA LYS A 95 10.77 10.67 -14.59
C LYS A 95 12.08 11.09 -13.94
N VAL A 96 13.08 10.23 -13.99
CA VAL A 96 14.40 10.52 -13.45
C VAL A 96 15.11 11.51 -14.37
N LYS A 97 15.56 12.62 -13.80
CA LYS A 97 16.49 13.54 -14.47
C LYS A 97 17.91 13.09 -14.16
N SER A 98 18.75 13.05 -15.16
CA SER A 98 20.16 12.66 -15.02
C SER A 98 21.11 13.73 -15.58
N ASP A 99 20.74 15.01 -15.45
CA ASP A 99 21.60 16.12 -15.83
C ASP A 99 22.61 16.41 -14.71
N LEU A 100 23.87 16.12 -14.97
CA LEU A 100 24.95 16.27 -14.02
C LEU A 100 25.23 17.74 -13.65
N LYS A 101 25.02 18.69 -14.59
CA LYS A 101 25.21 20.12 -14.30
C LYS A 101 24.16 20.61 -13.30
N THR A 102 22.90 20.24 -13.52
CA THR A 102 21.84 20.58 -12.59
C THR A 102 22.06 19.90 -11.23
N ALA A 103 22.56 18.67 -11.20
CA ALA A 103 22.87 17.96 -9.96
C ALA A 103 23.98 18.63 -9.17
N SER A 104 25.09 19.08 -9.86
CA SER A 104 26.16 19.82 -9.22
C SER A 104 25.67 21.14 -8.62
N ASN A 105 24.90 21.93 -9.37
CA ASN A 105 24.36 23.19 -8.89
C ASN A 105 23.47 23.01 -7.64
N ILE A 106 22.64 21.99 -7.61
CA ILE A 106 21.76 21.68 -6.46
C ILE A 106 22.60 21.29 -5.23
N LEU A 107 23.64 20.47 -5.42
CA LEU A 107 24.54 20.08 -4.33
C LEU A 107 25.33 21.27 -3.77
N ASP A 108 25.75 22.20 -4.63
CA ASP A 108 26.48 23.40 -4.23
C ASP A 108 25.60 24.42 -3.52
N GLU A 109 24.34 24.55 -3.97
CA GLU A 109 23.33 25.41 -3.35
C GLU A 109 22.94 24.93 -1.95
N ASP A 110 22.72 23.59 -1.79
CA ASP A 110 22.24 23.02 -0.56
C ASP A 110 23.35 22.77 0.50
N HIS A 111 24.60 22.63 0.07
CA HIS A 111 25.72 22.24 0.94
C HIS A 111 26.97 23.09 0.64
N PHE A 112 27.49 23.76 1.66
CA PHE A 112 28.76 24.44 1.60
C PHE A 112 29.92 23.46 1.84
N GLY A 113 30.99 23.52 1.00
CA GLY A 113 32.12 22.60 1.08
C GLY A 113 31.73 21.17 0.73
N LEU A 114 32.34 20.18 1.37
CA LEU A 114 32.16 18.75 1.13
C LEU A 114 32.47 18.29 -0.30
N ASP A 115 33.51 18.90 -0.90
CA ASP A 115 33.84 18.76 -2.33
C ASP A 115 34.07 17.29 -2.73
N GLU A 116 34.86 16.54 -1.93
CA GLU A 116 35.09 15.10 -2.17
C GLU A 116 33.80 14.26 -2.15
N VAL A 117 32.87 14.58 -1.22
CA VAL A 117 31.59 13.87 -1.12
C VAL A 117 30.70 14.20 -2.31
N LYS A 118 30.67 15.47 -2.72
CA LYS A 118 29.89 15.92 -3.91
C LYS A 118 30.44 15.29 -5.18
N GLU A 119 31.74 15.27 -5.37
CA GLU A 119 32.38 14.63 -6.51
C GLU A 119 32.02 13.15 -6.58
N ARG A 120 32.08 12.42 -5.45
CA ARG A 120 31.70 11.02 -5.38
C ARG A 120 30.23 10.78 -5.71
N ILE A 121 29.35 11.67 -5.30
CA ILE A 121 27.92 11.61 -5.65
C ILE A 121 27.74 11.85 -7.16
N LEU A 122 28.42 12.83 -7.73
CA LEU A 122 28.35 13.13 -9.17
C LEU A 122 28.89 11.98 -10.03
N GLU A 123 30.02 11.36 -9.64
CA GLU A 123 30.53 10.14 -10.29
C GLU A 123 29.49 9.03 -10.28
N TYR A 124 28.85 8.79 -9.13
CA TYR A 124 27.80 7.79 -9.00
C TYR A 124 26.61 8.08 -9.94
N LEU A 125 26.17 9.34 -10.02
CA LEU A 125 25.09 9.74 -10.92
C LEU A 125 25.50 9.62 -12.40
N ALA A 126 26.76 9.91 -12.74
CA ALA A 126 27.30 9.75 -14.08
C ALA A 126 27.31 8.28 -14.52
N VAL A 127 27.70 7.38 -13.63
CA VAL A 127 27.65 5.92 -13.89
C VAL A 127 26.20 5.45 -14.08
N GLN A 128 25.28 5.94 -13.25
CA GLN A 128 23.85 5.62 -13.40
C GLN A 128 23.28 6.09 -14.75
N GLN A 129 23.72 7.22 -15.26
CA GLN A 129 23.29 7.73 -16.56
C GLN A 129 23.69 6.81 -17.72
N ARG A 130 24.87 6.20 -17.63
CA ARG A 130 25.42 5.32 -18.68
C ARG A 130 24.90 3.89 -18.62
N VAL A 131 24.60 3.39 -17.43
CA VAL A 131 24.17 1.99 -17.21
C VAL A 131 22.65 1.89 -17.18
N LYS A 132 22.04 1.36 -18.23
CA LYS A 132 20.58 1.18 -18.34
C LYS A 132 20.00 0.13 -17.38
N LYS A 133 20.81 -0.80 -16.88
CA LYS A 133 20.42 -1.81 -15.89
C LYS A 133 20.99 -1.42 -14.53
N LEU A 134 20.13 -0.96 -13.66
CA LEU A 134 20.44 -0.55 -12.28
C LEU A 134 20.82 -1.76 -11.40
N LYS A 135 22.09 -2.13 -11.39
CA LYS A 135 22.74 -2.63 -10.19
C LYS A 135 23.51 -1.46 -9.57
N ALA A 136 22.74 -0.49 -9.06
CA ALA A 136 23.35 0.68 -8.43
C ALA A 136 24.01 0.27 -7.11
N PRO A 137 25.30 0.58 -6.89
CA PRO A 137 25.92 0.35 -5.59
C PRO A 137 25.21 1.20 -4.51
N VAL A 138 25.21 0.70 -3.29
CA VAL A 138 24.67 1.43 -2.14
C VAL A 138 25.72 2.45 -1.70
N ILE A 139 25.31 3.72 -1.62
CA ILE A 139 26.17 4.76 -1.04
C ILE A 139 26.00 4.75 0.47
N CYS A 140 27.10 4.62 1.21
CA CYS A 140 27.14 4.71 2.66
C CYS A 140 27.81 6.03 3.08
N LEU A 141 27.06 6.89 3.77
CA LEU A 141 27.56 8.16 4.30
C LEU A 141 27.88 7.98 5.80
N VAL A 142 29.15 8.05 6.17
CA VAL A 142 29.65 7.90 7.55
C VAL A 142 30.16 9.24 8.05
N GLY A 143 29.84 9.56 9.30
CA GLY A 143 30.29 10.81 9.93
C GLY A 143 29.54 11.11 11.22
N PRO A 144 29.97 12.12 11.99
CA PRO A 144 29.34 12.53 13.23
C PRO A 144 27.90 13.04 13.03
N PRO A 145 27.10 13.17 14.07
CA PRO A 145 25.78 13.78 13.98
C PRO A 145 25.86 15.24 13.53
N GLY A 146 24.86 15.75 12.83
CA GLY A 146 24.77 17.15 12.44
C GLY A 146 25.50 17.57 11.14
N VAL A 147 26.35 16.72 10.56
CA VAL A 147 27.13 17.05 9.34
C VAL A 147 26.34 17.02 8.02
N GLY A 148 25.03 16.82 8.07
CA GLY A 148 24.20 16.91 6.86
C GLY A 148 23.99 15.61 6.07
N LYS A 149 24.27 14.41 6.63
CA LYS A 149 24.07 13.13 5.93
C LYS A 149 22.66 12.94 5.35
N THR A 150 21.65 13.29 6.12
CA THR A 150 20.25 13.17 5.70
C THR A 150 19.88 14.24 4.65
N SER A 151 20.42 15.44 4.77
CA SER A 151 20.18 16.52 3.79
C SER A 151 20.81 16.20 2.44
N LEU A 152 22.02 15.60 2.43
CA LEU A 152 22.64 15.11 1.20
C LEU A 152 21.73 14.10 0.46
N GLY A 153 21.11 13.18 1.19
CA GLY A 153 20.16 12.25 0.60
C GLY A 153 18.94 12.94 -0.01
N LYS A 154 18.43 14.01 0.63
CA LYS A 154 17.35 14.83 0.06
C LYS A 154 17.79 15.58 -1.20
N SER A 155 18.99 16.15 -1.19
CA SER A 155 19.53 16.88 -2.33
C SER A 155 19.78 15.97 -3.54
N ILE A 156 20.25 14.73 -3.32
CA ILE A 156 20.36 13.71 -4.36
C ILE A 156 18.97 13.38 -4.95
N ALA A 157 17.96 13.22 -4.11
CA ALA A 157 16.59 12.95 -4.57
C ALA A 157 16.05 14.14 -5.40
N ARG A 158 16.28 15.39 -4.97
CA ARG A 158 15.93 16.62 -5.69
C ARG A 158 16.67 16.70 -7.04
N ALA A 159 17.97 16.45 -7.06
CA ALA A 159 18.81 16.47 -8.26
C ALA A 159 18.36 15.43 -9.30
N THR A 160 17.92 14.26 -8.86
CA THR A 160 17.45 13.17 -9.73
C THR A 160 15.95 13.22 -10.02
N ASN A 161 15.22 14.20 -9.47
CA ASN A 161 13.76 14.30 -9.53
C ASN A 161 13.06 13.03 -9.01
N ARG A 162 13.59 12.45 -7.94
CA ARG A 162 12.99 11.30 -7.24
C ARG A 162 12.32 11.75 -5.96
N LYS A 163 11.31 11.02 -5.54
CA LYS A 163 10.72 11.22 -4.21
C LYS A 163 11.66 10.67 -3.14
N PHE A 164 11.87 11.44 -2.09
CA PHE A 164 12.66 11.01 -0.94
C PHE A 164 11.80 10.23 0.03
N ALA A 165 12.21 9.02 0.36
CA ALA A 165 11.63 8.21 1.43
C ALA A 165 12.70 7.98 2.51
N ARG A 166 12.31 8.14 3.77
CA ARG A 166 13.21 7.93 4.92
C ARG A 166 12.69 6.77 5.76
N MET A 167 13.57 5.83 6.06
CA MET A 167 13.33 4.76 7.01
C MET A 167 14.37 4.87 8.12
N SER A 168 13.93 4.93 9.37
CA SER A 168 14.81 4.98 10.54
C SER A 168 14.96 3.57 11.12
N LEU A 169 16.15 3.00 11.01
CA LEU A 169 16.45 1.66 11.51
C LEU A 169 17.01 1.68 12.95
N GLY A 170 17.37 2.87 13.47
CA GLY A 170 17.83 3.02 14.85
C GLY A 170 16.67 2.83 15.82
N GLY A 171 16.77 1.81 16.66
CA GLY A 171 15.74 1.46 17.65
C GLY A 171 14.72 0.42 17.21
N VAL A 172 14.74 -0.02 15.96
CA VAL A 172 13.95 -1.16 15.48
C VAL A 172 14.45 -2.43 16.18
N ARG A 173 13.56 -3.07 16.96
CA ARG A 173 13.86 -4.30 17.70
C ARG A 173 13.19 -5.52 17.07
N ASP A 174 12.12 -5.32 16.33
CA ASP A 174 11.35 -6.37 15.68
C ASP A 174 11.75 -6.49 14.19
N GLU A 175 12.18 -7.68 13.80
CA GLU A 175 12.51 -8.00 12.40
C GLU A 175 11.31 -7.79 11.46
N SER A 176 10.09 -7.93 11.98
CA SER A 176 8.85 -7.76 11.22
C SER A 176 8.64 -6.34 10.69
N GLU A 177 9.19 -5.32 11.35
CA GLU A 177 9.14 -3.94 10.86
C GLU A 177 9.93 -3.75 9.54
N ILE A 178 10.91 -4.60 9.27
CA ILE A 178 11.75 -4.53 8.06
C ILE A 178 11.30 -5.54 7.02
N ARG A 179 10.99 -6.78 7.43
CA ARG A 179 10.65 -7.88 6.54
C ARG A 179 9.15 -8.10 6.36
N GLY A 180 8.33 -7.43 7.17
CA GLY A 180 6.91 -7.66 7.25
C GLY A 180 6.56 -8.91 8.07
N HIS A 181 5.30 -9.06 8.38
CA HIS A 181 4.77 -10.20 9.11
C HIS A 181 4.49 -11.37 8.18
N ARG A 182 4.49 -12.59 8.72
CA ARG A 182 4.01 -13.75 7.99
C ARG A 182 2.52 -13.59 7.68
N ARG A 183 2.12 -13.84 6.45
CA ARG A 183 0.73 -13.68 5.97
C ARG A 183 -0.32 -14.44 6.79
N THR A 184 0.08 -15.46 7.52
CA THR A 184 -0.82 -16.28 8.36
C THR A 184 -1.34 -15.56 9.60
N TYR A 185 -0.76 -14.42 9.97
CA TYR A 185 -1.21 -13.65 11.12
C TYR A 185 -2.26 -12.62 10.71
N ILE A 186 -3.34 -12.52 11.51
CA ILE A 186 -4.35 -11.47 11.36
C ILE A 186 -3.67 -10.12 11.62
N GLY A 187 -3.91 -9.13 10.75
CA GLY A 187 -3.26 -7.83 10.85
C GLY A 187 -1.82 -7.82 10.34
N SER A 188 -1.40 -8.85 9.58
CA SER A 188 -0.07 -8.87 8.95
C SER A 188 0.10 -7.70 7.99
N MET A 189 1.22 -6.99 8.12
CA MET A 189 1.61 -5.88 7.26
C MET A 189 2.90 -6.21 6.51
N PRO A 190 3.07 -5.69 5.28
CA PRO A 190 4.36 -5.73 4.58
C PRO A 190 5.39 -4.88 5.32
N GLY A 191 6.68 -5.21 5.20
CA GLY A 191 7.78 -4.43 5.76
C GLY A 191 8.11 -3.19 4.94
#